data_f39be02ec3f0c99a2de46a538bd15e54
#
_entry.id   f39be02ec3f0c99a2de46a538bd15e54
#
_cell.length_a   1.000
_cell.length_b   1.000
_cell.length_c   1.000
_cell.angle_alpha   90.00
_cell.angle_beta   90.00
_cell.angle_gamma   90.00
#
_symmetry.space_group_name_H-M   'P 1'
#
loop_
_entity.id
_entity.type
_entity.pdbx_description
1 polymer ?
#
loop_
_entity_poly.entity_id
_entity_poly.type
_entity_poly.pdbx_seq_one_letter_code
_entity_poly.pdbx_strand_id
1 'polypeptide(L)'
;GVRVGQLAIAIGNPYGFQHTVTAGVVSALGRSLRSASGRLIDDVLQTDAALNPGNSGGPLVNSRGEVIGLNTAIIPMAQGICFATAIDTVKWVAMQLLRDGRVRRSYLGLAGANQPIGRRFARHFELSNASGVRVESVEPGAPAARAALQPGDVIVALNGQPVNGIDDLHGLLTADLIGLSVDIR
;
A
#
# COMPACT_ATOMS: atom_id res chain seq x y z
N GLY A 1 -3.54 15.92 12.70
CA GLY A 1 -3.65 14.75 11.81
C GLY A 1 -5.10 14.48 11.41
N VAL A 2 -5.31 13.65 10.41
CA VAL A 2 -6.64 13.24 9.93
C VAL A 2 -7.31 12.33 10.97
N ARG A 3 -8.63 12.46 11.13
CA ARG A 3 -9.42 11.66 12.10
C ARG A 3 -10.69 11.11 11.44
N VAL A 4 -11.11 9.92 11.86
CA VAL A 4 -12.41 9.35 11.49
C VAL A 4 -13.52 10.28 12.00
N GLY A 5 -14.57 10.45 11.18
CA GLY A 5 -15.70 11.34 11.44
C GLY A 5 -15.49 12.81 11.04
N GLN A 6 -14.28 13.24 10.66
CA GLN A 6 -14.08 14.60 10.17
C GLN A 6 -14.64 14.78 8.77
N LEU A 7 -15.07 16.00 8.43
CA LEU A 7 -15.56 16.36 7.11
C LEU A 7 -14.49 16.09 6.05
N ALA A 8 -14.91 15.48 4.96
CA ALA A 8 -14.11 15.21 3.77
C ALA A 8 -14.84 15.74 2.54
N ILE A 9 -14.20 16.63 1.79
CA ILE A 9 -14.75 17.26 0.60
C ILE A 9 -13.89 16.86 -0.59
N ALA A 10 -14.45 16.13 -1.52
CA ALA A 10 -13.77 15.72 -2.74
C ALA A 10 -14.06 16.73 -3.86
N ILE A 11 -13.01 17.16 -4.53
CA ILE A 11 -13.07 18.09 -5.65
C ILE A 11 -12.55 17.39 -6.90
N GLY A 12 -13.23 17.55 -8.02
CA GLY A 12 -12.84 16.92 -9.27
C GLY A 12 -13.60 17.46 -10.47
N ASN A 13 -13.38 16.81 -11.62
CA ASN A 13 -14.07 17.12 -12.87
C ASN A 13 -14.60 15.80 -13.51
N PRO A 14 -15.61 15.17 -12.87
CA PRO A 14 -16.16 13.94 -13.40
C PRO A 14 -16.88 14.20 -14.75
N TYR A 15 -16.66 13.32 -15.70
CA TYR A 15 -17.31 13.36 -17.02
C TYR A 15 -17.16 14.68 -17.80
N GLY A 16 -16.22 15.54 -17.44
CA GLY A 16 -16.04 16.85 -18.08
C GLY A 16 -17.12 17.90 -17.74
N PHE A 17 -17.97 17.65 -16.73
CA PHE A 17 -19.03 18.56 -16.28
C PHE A 17 -18.54 19.75 -15.43
N GLN A 18 -17.27 20.10 -15.50
CA GLN A 18 -16.63 21.19 -14.76
C GLN A 18 -16.93 21.24 -13.24
N HIS A 19 -15.86 21.28 -12.44
CA HIS A 19 -15.85 21.59 -11.00
C HIS A 19 -16.95 20.93 -10.15
N THR A 20 -16.88 19.61 -10.00
CA THR A 20 -17.78 18.88 -9.11
C THR A 20 -17.19 18.83 -7.71
N VAL A 21 -18.03 19.15 -6.73
CA VAL A 21 -17.70 19.06 -5.31
C VAL A 21 -18.68 18.10 -4.66
N THR A 22 -18.16 17.12 -3.95
CA THR A 22 -18.96 16.20 -3.11
C THR A 22 -18.43 16.22 -1.70
N ALA A 23 -19.31 16.02 -0.71
CA ALA A 23 -18.94 16.04 0.69
C ALA A 23 -19.43 14.76 1.40
N GLY A 24 -18.65 14.34 2.36
CA GLY A 24 -18.89 13.22 3.24
C GLY A 24 -17.98 13.31 4.46
N VAL A 25 -17.66 12.19 5.06
CA VAL A 25 -16.73 12.11 6.20
C VAL A 25 -15.61 11.13 5.91
N VAL A 26 -14.52 11.24 6.64
CA VAL A 26 -13.50 10.19 6.71
C VAL A 26 -14.10 9.02 7.47
N SER A 27 -14.37 7.90 6.79
CA SER A 27 -15.01 6.73 7.37
C SER A 27 -14.01 5.78 8.05
N ALA A 28 -12.78 5.71 7.52
CA ALA A 28 -11.69 4.91 8.10
C ALA A 28 -10.31 5.44 7.67
N LEU A 29 -9.29 5.04 8.43
CA LEU A 29 -7.88 5.34 8.17
C LEU A 29 -7.08 4.05 8.01
N GLY A 30 -5.89 4.15 7.43
CA GLY A 30 -4.92 3.05 7.34
C GLY A 30 -5.45 1.84 6.55
N ARG A 31 -6.30 2.08 5.55
CA ARG A 31 -6.74 1.04 4.62
C ARG A 31 -5.65 0.77 3.59
N SER A 32 -5.67 -0.43 3.03
CA SER A 32 -4.83 -0.82 1.91
C SER A 32 -5.70 -1.17 0.71
N LEU A 33 -5.27 -0.77 -0.48
CA LEU A 33 -6.00 -0.99 -1.73
C LEU A 33 -5.05 -1.58 -2.77
N ARG A 34 -5.52 -2.57 -3.54
CA ARG A 34 -4.76 -3.06 -4.70
C ARG A 34 -5.08 -2.26 -5.95
N SER A 35 -4.03 -1.76 -6.59
CA SER A 35 -4.14 -1.17 -7.93
C SER A 35 -4.49 -2.23 -8.97
N ALA A 36 -4.92 -1.81 -10.15
CA ALA A 36 -5.17 -2.71 -11.29
C ALA A 36 -3.92 -3.54 -11.69
N SER A 37 -2.71 -3.05 -11.41
CA SER A 37 -1.45 -3.78 -11.61
C SER A 37 -1.10 -4.75 -10.47
N GLY A 38 -2.01 -4.96 -9.49
CA GLY A 38 -1.80 -5.82 -8.33
C GLY A 38 -0.95 -5.19 -7.21
N ARG A 39 -0.40 -3.98 -7.43
CA ARG A 39 0.41 -3.30 -6.41
C ARG A 39 -0.45 -2.84 -5.25
N LEU A 40 0.04 -3.04 -4.03
CA LEU A 40 -0.57 -2.49 -2.83
C LEU A 40 -0.34 -0.97 -2.76
N ILE A 41 -1.41 -0.25 -2.44
CA ILE A 41 -1.39 1.17 -2.07
C ILE A 41 -1.78 1.20 -0.60
N ASP A 42 -0.83 1.51 0.25
CA ASP A 42 -1.02 1.59 1.70
C ASP A 42 -1.44 2.99 2.12
N ASP A 43 -1.84 3.11 3.39
CA ASP A 43 -2.22 4.37 4.03
C ASP A 43 -3.29 5.11 3.25
N VAL A 44 -4.37 4.38 2.95
CA VAL A 44 -5.51 4.90 2.20
C VAL A 44 -6.59 5.35 3.18
N LEU A 45 -7.12 6.54 2.94
CA LEU A 45 -8.31 7.08 3.62
C LEU A 45 -9.56 6.50 2.96
N GLN A 46 -10.49 6.03 3.76
CA GLN A 46 -11.84 5.69 3.30
C GLN A 46 -12.78 6.86 3.57
N THR A 47 -13.64 7.20 2.62
CA THR A 47 -14.65 8.26 2.73
C THR A 47 -15.95 7.84 2.05
N ASP A 48 -17.06 8.38 2.50
CA ASP A 48 -18.37 8.28 1.85
C ASP A 48 -18.67 9.49 0.95
N ALA A 49 -17.76 10.46 0.87
CA ALA A 49 -17.83 11.51 -0.15
C ALA A 49 -17.87 10.85 -1.53
N ALA A 50 -18.92 11.14 -2.31
CA ALA A 50 -19.13 10.46 -3.59
C ALA A 50 -18.00 10.77 -4.57
N LEU A 51 -17.29 9.73 -5.00
CA LEU A 51 -16.27 9.81 -6.06
C LEU A 51 -16.83 9.17 -7.33
N ASN A 52 -16.68 9.87 -8.43
CA ASN A 52 -17.08 9.41 -9.77
C ASN A 52 -15.84 9.42 -10.68
N PRO A 53 -15.85 8.68 -11.80
CA PRO A 53 -14.81 8.77 -12.82
C PRO A 53 -14.55 10.23 -13.21
N GLY A 54 -13.30 10.69 -13.10
CA GLY A 54 -12.87 12.08 -13.28
C GLY A 54 -12.56 12.83 -11.99
N ASN A 55 -12.93 12.31 -10.83
CA ASN A 55 -12.48 12.85 -9.54
C ASN A 55 -11.10 12.30 -9.13
N SER A 56 -10.66 11.19 -9.69
CA SER A 56 -9.34 10.61 -9.42
C SER A 56 -8.23 11.57 -9.76
N GLY A 57 -7.25 11.72 -8.85
CA GLY A 57 -6.18 12.72 -8.93
C GLY A 57 -6.57 14.10 -8.40
N GLY A 58 -7.85 14.38 -8.15
CA GLY A 58 -8.30 15.58 -7.46
C GLY A 58 -8.08 15.51 -5.95
N PRO A 59 -8.07 16.67 -5.27
CA PRO A 59 -7.85 16.72 -3.83
C PRO A 59 -9.06 16.26 -3.03
N LEU A 60 -8.80 15.60 -1.89
CA LEU A 60 -9.72 15.44 -0.79
C LEU A 60 -9.32 16.48 0.28
N VAL A 61 -10.21 17.39 0.64
CA VAL A 61 -9.91 18.46 1.60
C VAL A 61 -10.78 18.36 2.85
N ASN A 62 -10.32 18.91 3.95
CA ASN A 62 -11.10 19.04 5.19
C ASN A 62 -11.90 20.35 5.23
N SER A 63 -12.60 20.60 6.34
CA SER A 63 -13.40 21.82 6.58
C SER A 63 -12.59 23.12 6.62
N ARG A 64 -11.26 23.05 6.72
CA ARG A 64 -10.35 24.21 6.67
C ARG A 64 -9.77 24.46 5.28
N GLY A 65 -10.15 23.63 4.28
CA GLY A 65 -9.57 23.69 2.94
C GLY A 65 -8.18 23.06 2.84
N GLU A 66 -7.72 22.35 3.88
CA GLU A 66 -6.44 21.66 3.85
C GLU A 66 -6.59 20.33 3.12
N VAL A 67 -5.66 20.02 2.21
CA VAL A 67 -5.63 18.75 1.50
C VAL A 67 -5.24 17.64 2.48
N ILE A 68 -6.12 16.65 2.66
CA ILE A 68 -5.92 15.48 3.52
C ILE A 68 -5.60 14.22 2.72
N GLY A 69 -5.86 14.22 1.42
CA GLY A 69 -5.56 13.09 0.54
C GLY A 69 -5.78 13.43 -0.93
N LEU A 70 -5.47 12.46 -1.79
CA LEU A 70 -5.72 12.50 -3.23
C LEU A 70 -6.74 11.43 -3.59
N ASN A 71 -7.85 11.83 -4.20
CA ASN A 71 -8.89 10.90 -4.64
C ASN A 71 -8.31 9.85 -5.59
N THR A 72 -8.47 8.57 -5.27
CA THR A 72 -7.74 7.51 -5.96
C THR A 72 -8.66 6.51 -6.64
N ALA A 73 -9.65 5.97 -5.92
CA ALA A 73 -10.46 4.87 -6.42
C ALA A 73 -11.81 4.77 -5.71
N ILE A 74 -12.71 4.06 -6.39
CA ILE A 74 -13.97 3.56 -5.83
C ILE A 74 -13.98 2.03 -5.92
N ILE A 75 -14.71 1.38 -5.03
CA ILE A 75 -15.07 -0.03 -5.23
C ILE A 75 -16.33 -0.04 -6.09
N PRO A 76 -16.28 -0.55 -7.32
CA PRO A 76 -17.47 -0.67 -8.16
C PRO A 76 -18.58 -1.41 -7.42
N MET A 77 -19.82 -0.89 -7.49
CA MET A 77 -21.02 -1.44 -6.84
C MET A 77 -21.06 -1.35 -5.31
N ALA A 78 -20.04 -0.80 -4.63
CA ALA A 78 -20.09 -0.51 -3.21
C ALA A 78 -20.40 0.98 -3.00
N GLN A 79 -21.68 1.29 -2.71
CA GLN A 79 -22.10 2.67 -2.44
C GLN A 79 -21.44 3.19 -1.15
N GLY A 80 -20.94 4.41 -1.17
CA GLY A 80 -20.35 5.05 0.01
C GLY A 80 -18.99 4.51 0.44
N ILE A 81 -18.31 3.72 -0.42
CA ILE A 81 -16.94 3.25 -0.16
C ILE A 81 -16.02 3.81 -1.23
N CYS A 82 -15.44 4.94 -0.93
CA CYS A 82 -14.48 5.66 -1.76
C CYS A 82 -13.14 5.76 -1.06
N PHE A 83 -12.05 5.88 -1.82
CA PHE A 83 -10.70 5.88 -1.29
C PHE A 83 -9.89 7.06 -1.79
N ALA A 84 -9.04 7.59 -0.91
CA ALA A 84 -8.04 8.61 -1.23
C ALA A 84 -6.69 8.21 -0.62
N THR A 85 -5.61 8.36 -1.37
CA THR A 85 -4.26 8.20 -0.83
C THR A 85 -3.99 9.31 0.17
N ALA A 86 -3.54 8.97 1.38
CA ALA A 86 -3.28 9.94 2.44
C ALA A 86 -2.22 10.97 2.00
N ILE A 87 -2.38 12.21 2.46
CA ILE A 87 -1.54 13.34 2.02
C ILE A 87 -0.05 13.15 2.34
N ASP A 88 0.29 12.44 3.42
CA ASP A 88 1.68 12.21 3.78
C ASP A 88 2.35 11.26 2.79
N THR A 89 1.66 10.22 2.36
CA THR A 89 2.10 9.34 1.26
C THR A 89 2.24 10.11 -0.05
N VAL A 90 1.27 10.96 -0.38
CA VAL A 90 1.32 11.82 -1.59
C VAL A 90 2.53 12.74 -1.57
N LYS A 91 2.80 13.42 -0.45
CA LYS A 91 3.97 14.30 -0.27
C LYS A 91 5.27 13.54 -0.46
N TRP A 92 5.39 12.36 0.17
CA TRP A 92 6.58 11.52 0.05
C TRP A 92 6.85 11.10 -1.40
N VAL A 93 5.81 10.64 -2.12
CA VAL A 93 5.90 10.27 -3.54
C VAL A 93 6.26 11.50 -4.39
N ALA A 94 5.58 12.62 -4.19
CA ALA A 94 5.83 13.85 -4.95
C ALA A 94 7.27 14.35 -4.77
N MET A 95 7.80 14.35 -3.54
CA MET A 95 9.19 14.74 -3.29
C MET A 95 10.19 13.84 -4.04
N GLN A 96 9.96 12.52 -4.10
CA GLN A 96 10.84 11.62 -4.86
C GLN A 96 10.74 11.87 -6.37
N LEU A 97 9.52 12.08 -6.89
CA LEU A 97 9.33 12.38 -8.31
C LEU A 97 10.01 13.70 -8.70
N LEU A 98 9.90 14.74 -7.87
CA LEU A 98 10.54 16.03 -8.12
C LEU A 98 12.07 15.95 -8.04
N ARG A 99 12.61 15.16 -7.11
CA ARG A 99 14.05 15.03 -6.91
C ARG A 99 14.71 14.08 -7.92
N ASP A 100 14.11 12.92 -8.14
CA ASP A 100 14.74 11.79 -8.84
C ASP A 100 14.02 11.41 -10.15
N GLY A 101 12.89 12.07 -10.47
CA GLY A 101 12.04 11.73 -11.62
C GLY A 101 11.31 10.38 -11.49
N ARG A 102 11.52 9.66 -10.39
CA ARG A 102 10.95 8.33 -10.14
C ARG A 102 10.88 7.99 -8.66
N VAL A 103 9.93 7.16 -8.28
CA VAL A 103 9.87 6.56 -6.94
C VAL A 103 10.73 5.30 -6.92
N ARG A 104 11.74 5.27 -6.07
CA ARG A 104 12.59 4.09 -5.86
C ARG A 104 12.03 3.24 -4.72
N ARG A 105 12.09 1.93 -4.89
CA ARG A 105 11.86 0.95 -3.83
C ARG A 105 12.94 -0.11 -3.91
N SER A 106 13.24 -0.75 -2.80
CA SER A 106 14.12 -1.92 -2.81
C SER A 106 13.39 -3.12 -3.43
N TYR A 107 14.18 -4.09 -3.88
CA TYR A 107 13.71 -5.18 -4.71
C TYR A 107 14.48 -6.45 -4.36
N LEU A 108 13.77 -7.55 -4.16
CA LEU A 108 14.34 -8.86 -3.88
C LEU A 108 14.48 -9.73 -5.13
N GLY A 109 13.59 -9.57 -6.11
CA GLY A 109 13.55 -10.37 -7.32
C GLY A 109 12.98 -11.76 -7.08
N LEU A 110 11.82 -11.80 -6.47
CA LEU A 110 11.04 -13.02 -6.28
C LEU A 110 9.56 -12.76 -6.54
N ALA A 111 8.85 -13.79 -6.96
CA ALA A 111 7.40 -13.85 -6.88
C ALA A 111 7.01 -14.74 -5.70
N GLY A 112 5.93 -14.39 -5.01
CA GLY A 112 5.46 -15.15 -3.87
C GLY A 112 3.96 -15.07 -3.69
N ALA A 113 3.44 -15.95 -2.83
CA ALA A 113 2.04 -16.01 -2.44
C ALA A 113 1.89 -16.09 -0.93
N ASN A 114 0.78 -15.55 -0.40
CA ASN A 114 0.48 -15.67 1.03
C ASN A 114 0.31 -17.14 1.41
N GLN A 115 1.00 -17.59 2.45
CA GLN A 115 1.02 -18.96 2.91
C GLN A 115 0.66 -19.03 4.41
N PRO A 116 -0.45 -19.68 4.79
CA PRO A 116 -0.72 -19.97 6.20
C PRO A 116 0.36 -20.90 6.78
N ILE A 117 0.75 -20.63 8.02
CA ILE A 117 1.75 -21.41 8.76
C ILE A 117 1.02 -22.31 9.76
N GLY A 118 1.25 -23.62 9.65
CA GLY A 118 0.66 -24.58 10.58
C GLY A 118 1.14 -24.37 12.03
N ARG A 119 0.24 -24.48 13.01
CA ARG A 119 0.54 -24.25 14.45
C ARG A 119 1.74 -25.05 14.98
N ARG A 120 1.94 -26.27 14.48
CA ARG A 120 3.10 -27.11 14.86
C ARG A 120 4.40 -26.50 14.39
N PHE A 121 4.43 -25.99 13.14
CA PHE A 121 5.59 -25.35 12.53
C PHE A 121 5.89 -24.01 13.22
N ALA A 122 4.87 -23.17 13.42
CA ALA A 122 5.02 -21.91 14.13
C ALA A 122 5.62 -22.11 15.52
N ARG A 123 5.15 -23.12 16.28
CA ARG A 123 5.67 -23.43 17.60
C ARG A 123 7.12 -23.95 17.56
N HIS A 124 7.44 -24.80 16.58
CA HIS A 124 8.78 -25.39 16.45
C HIS A 124 9.85 -24.33 16.15
N PHE A 125 9.50 -23.35 15.34
CA PHE A 125 10.40 -22.27 14.94
C PHE A 125 10.18 -20.97 15.75
N GLU A 126 9.39 -21.01 16.81
CA GLU A 126 9.09 -19.86 17.70
C GLU A 126 8.60 -18.62 16.91
N LEU A 127 7.72 -18.85 15.91
CA LEU A 127 7.17 -17.79 15.09
C LEU A 127 5.94 -17.19 15.77
N SER A 128 5.86 -15.86 15.77
CA SER A 128 4.69 -15.11 16.23
C SER A 128 3.59 -15.00 15.16
N ASN A 129 3.96 -15.18 13.88
CA ASN A 129 3.05 -15.04 12.75
C ASN A 129 2.28 -16.34 12.44
N ALA A 130 1.02 -16.16 12.04
CA ALA A 130 0.15 -17.25 11.59
C ALA A 130 0.28 -17.53 10.07
N SER A 131 1.00 -16.69 9.34
CA SER A 131 1.21 -16.78 7.89
C SER A 131 2.53 -16.13 7.50
N GLY A 132 2.95 -16.31 6.25
CA GLY A 132 4.15 -15.74 5.66
C GLY A 132 4.03 -15.64 4.14
N VAL A 133 5.13 -15.41 3.46
CA VAL A 133 5.20 -15.37 1.99
C VAL A 133 5.96 -16.59 1.49
N ARG A 134 5.24 -17.50 0.82
CA ARG A 134 5.88 -18.63 0.11
C ARG A 134 6.46 -18.12 -1.20
N VAL A 135 7.74 -18.38 -1.39
CA VAL A 135 8.46 -18.08 -2.65
C VAL A 135 7.94 -19.03 -3.74
N GLU A 136 7.48 -18.50 -4.85
CA GLU A 136 7.03 -19.26 -6.02
C GLU A 136 8.08 -19.31 -7.12
N SER A 137 8.80 -18.20 -7.31
CA SER A 137 9.93 -18.14 -8.24
C SER A 137 10.94 -17.10 -7.79
N VAL A 138 12.18 -17.25 -8.23
CA VAL A 138 13.29 -16.33 -7.94
C VAL A 138 13.94 -15.97 -9.27
N GLU A 139 14.15 -14.67 -9.49
CA GLU A 139 14.80 -14.18 -10.71
C GLU A 139 16.31 -14.44 -10.67
N PRO A 140 16.89 -15.00 -11.73
CA PRO A 140 18.34 -15.23 -11.81
C PRO A 140 19.15 -13.95 -11.60
N GLY A 141 20.17 -14.00 -10.74
CA GLY A 141 21.03 -12.86 -10.45
C GLY A 141 20.42 -11.76 -9.55
N ALA A 142 19.14 -11.88 -9.16
CA ALA A 142 18.50 -10.97 -8.23
C ALA A 142 19.03 -11.13 -6.79
N PRO A 143 18.76 -10.17 -5.88
CA PRO A 143 19.17 -10.28 -4.48
C PRO A 143 18.74 -11.57 -3.80
N ALA A 144 17.50 -12.01 -4.01
CA ALA A 144 16.97 -13.27 -3.47
C ALA A 144 17.76 -14.50 -3.97
N ALA A 145 18.14 -14.53 -5.27
CA ALA A 145 18.96 -15.60 -5.82
C ALA A 145 20.36 -15.63 -5.20
N ARG A 146 20.96 -14.46 -4.99
CA ARG A 146 22.30 -14.36 -4.32
C ARG A 146 22.24 -14.78 -2.85
N ALA A 147 21.08 -14.62 -2.20
CA ALA A 147 20.83 -15.10 -0.85
C ALA A 147 20.41 -16.59 -0.80
N ALA A 148 20.47 -17.29 -1.94
CA ALA A 148 20.10 -18.71 -2.09
C ALA A 148 18.63 -19.03 -1.71
N LEU A 149 17.73 -18.05 -1.76
CA LEU A 149 16.29 -18.32 -1.64
C LEU A 149 15.81 -19.17 -2.81
N GLN A 150 14.93 -20.13 -2.50
CA GLN A 150 14.43 -21.11 -3.46
C GLN A 150 12.90 -21.13 -3.48
N PRO A 151 12.28 -21.54 -4.60
CA PRO A 151 10.86 -21.85 -4.63
C PRO A 151 10.50 -22.88 -3.55
N GLY A 152 9.45 -22.57 -2.78
CA GLY A 152 9.02 -23.39 -1.63
C GLY A 152 9.43 -22.81 -0.27
N ASP A 153 10.44 -21.96 -0.19
CA ASP A 153 10.78 -21.24 1.05
C ASP A 153 9.62 -20.37 1.52
N VAL A 154 9.50 -20.17 2.83
CA VAL A 154 8.48 -19.31 3.41
C VAL A 154 9.15 -18.19 4.19
N ILE A 155 9.05 -16.96 3.68
CA ILE A 155 9.57 -15.77 4.35
C ILE A 155 8.60 -15.37 5.48
N VAL A 156 9.13 -15.29 6.69
CA VAL A 156 8.37 -14.99 7.92
C VAL A 156 8.83 -13.72 8.62
N ALA A 157 10.00 -13.19 8.27
CA ALA A 157 10.50 -11.91 8.78
C ALA A 157 11.49 -11.27 7.82
N LEU A 158 11.59 -9.93 7.86
CA LEU A 158 12.61 -9.11 7.22
C LEU A 158 13.21 -8.15 8.27
N ASN A 159 14.53 -8.18 8.46
CA ASN A 159 15.23 -7.39 9.49
C ASN A 159 14.57 -7.51 10.89
N GLY A 160 14.14 -8.72 11.26
CA GLY A 160 13.46 -9.00 12.52
C GLY A 160 12.00 -8.54 12.59
N GLN A 161 11.47 -7.87 11.57
CA GLN A 161 10.07 -7.47 11.48
C GLN A 161 9.22 -8.63 10.92
N PRO A 162 8.11 -9.02 11.58
CA PRO A 162 7.25 -10.09 11.10
C PRO A 162 6.66 -9.79 9.72
N VAL A 163 6.64 -10.81 8.86
CA VAL A 163 6.02 -10.79 7.52
C VAL A 163 4.88 -11.80 7.52
N ASN A 164 3.64 -11.34 7.56
CA ASN A 164 2.44 -12.20 7.52
C ASN A 164 1.90 -12.41 6.11
N GLY A 165 2.42 -11.66 5.13
CA GLY A 165 1.99 -11.77 3.74
C GLY A 165 2.78 -10.84 2.82
N ILE A 166 2.46 -10.91 1.54
CA ILE A 166 3.11 -10.12 0.48
C ILE A 166 3.06 -8.63 0.78
N ASP A 167 1.97 -8.17 1.36
CA ASP A 167 1.75 -6.75 1.62
C ASP A 167 2.71 -6.23 2.70
N ASP A 168 2.92 -7.01 3.77
CA ASP A 168 3.92 -6.69 4.80
C ASP A 168 5.33 -6.65 4.17
N LEU A 169 5.66 -7.67 3.36
CA LEU A 169 6.96 -7.72 2.69
C LEU A 169 7.18 -6.51 1.79
N HIS A 170 6.17 -6.11 1.00
CA HIS A 170 6.24 -4.93 0.15
C HIS A 170 6.36 -3.62 0.95
N GLY A 171 5.67 -3.52 2.09
CA GLY A 171 5.75 -2.37 2.99
C GLY A 171 7.14 -2.18 3.59
N LEU A 172 7.82 -3.29 3.89
CA LEU A 172 9.17 -3.28 4.45
C LEU A 172 10.27 -3.00 3.41
N LEU A 173 10.01 -3.23 2.11
CA LEU A 173 10.98 -3.02 1.03
C LEU A 173 11.01 -1.55 0.59
N THR A 174 11.44 -0.68 1.48
CA THR A 174 11.54 0.77 1.28
C THR A 174 12.81 1.20 0.52
N ALA A 175 12.88 2.46 0.07
CA ALA A 175 14.00 2.95 -0.74
C ALA A 175 15.33 3.00 0.02
N ASP A 176 15.29 3.18 1.33
CA ASP A 176 16.46 3.22 2.22
C ASP A 176 17.19 1.88 2.33
N LEU A 177 16.52 0.79 1.98
CA LEU A 177 17.16 -0.54 1.93
C LEU A 177 17.91 -0.81 0.60
N ILE A 178 17.85 0.10 -0.38
CA ILE A 178 18.54 -0.10 -1.66
C ILE A 178 20.05 -0.14 -1.45
N GLY A 179 20.66 -1.26 -1.85
CA GLY A 179 22.11 -1.48 -1.73
C GLY A 179 22.56 -1.93 -0.34
N LEU A 180 21.64 -2.09 0.60
CA LEU A 180 21.95 -2.65 1.92
C LEU A 180 21.69 -4.16 1.95
N SER A 181 22.43 -4.86 2.80
CA SER A 181 22.12 -6.24 3.16
C SER A 181 20.96 -6.24 4.17
N VAL A 182 20.00 -7.12 3.94
CA VAL A 182 18.85 -7.33 4.82
C VAL A 182 18.84 -8.77 5.31
N ASP A 183 18.39 -8.96 6.54
CA ASP A 183 18.19 -10.31 7.10
C ASP A 183 16.81 -10.82 6.75
N ILE A 184 16.74 -12.05 6.19
CA ILE A 184 15.49 -12.73 5.84
C ILE A 184 15.43 -14.04 6.62
N ARG A 185 14.33 -14.20 7.34
CA ARG A 185 14.03 -15.44 8.06
C ARG A 185 12.90 -16.18 7.38
#